data_e0e7cd8e74ca3fd4673ba0db2c27947e
#
_entry.id   e0e7cd8e74ca3fd4673ba0db2c27947e
#
_cell.length_a   1.000
_cell.length_b   1.000
_cell.length_c   1.000
_cell.angle_alpha   90.00
_cell.angle_beta   90.00
_cell.angle_gamma   90.00
#
_symmetry.space_group_name_H-M   'P 1'
#
loop_
_entity.id
_entity.type
_entity.pdbx_description
1 polymer ?
#
loop_
_entity_poly.entity_id
_entity_poly.type
_entity_poly.pdbx_seq_one_letter_code
_entity_poly.pdbx_strand_id
1 'polypeptide(L)'
;LYRMQIYDSKTTGMHWHIHKDGAHFFHEFKKQGKIMECAVAIGADPAVCYSASAPLPFGIDEFLFAGFIRKSPVPLVKCKTVDLEIPATAEIVLEGFIDPSEMRLEGPFGDHTGYYSQDGDYPVFNITAITHRKNPIYLTTIVGKPPQEDFYLGKATERIFLPLMRTQLPEIVDMNMPA
;
A
#
# COMPACT_ATOMS: atom_id res chain seq x y z
N LEU A 1 -3.25 0.24 1.12
CA LEU A 1 -2.81 1.57 0.68
C LEU A 1 -1.77 2.11 1.65
N TYR A 2 -0.65 2.60 1.10
CA TYR A 2 0.37 3.30 1.86
C TYR A 2 0.22 4.80 1.62
N ARG A 3 0.43 5.58 2.66
CA ARG A 3 0.48 7.03 2.59
C ARG A 3 1.94 7.45 2.45
N MET A 4 2.21 8.41 1.57
CA MET A 4 3.53 9.00 1.40
C MET A 4 3.41 10.52 1.46
N GLN A 5 4.14 11.14 2.36
CA GLN A 5 4.33 12.59 2.34
C GLN A 5 5.50 12.95 1.42
N ILE A 6 5.28 13.86 0.48
CA ILE A 6 6.36 14.39 -0.36
C ILE A 6 7.11 15.47 0.43
N TYR A 7 8.40 15.26 0.64
CA TYR A 7 9.27 16.25 1.28
C TYR A 7 9.90 17.19 0.26
N ASP A 8 10.39 16.64 -0.85
CA ASP A 8 10.99 17.37 -1.96
C ASP A 8 10.89 16.55 -3.26
N SER A 9 11.60 16.97 -4.31
CA SER A 9 11.55 16.33 -5.64
C SER A 9 12.13 14.90 -5.68
N LYS A 10 12.79 14.44 -4.62
CA LYS A 10 13.48 13.15 -4.57
C LYS A 10 13.21 12.33 -3.32
N THR A 11 12.53 12.89 -2.34
CA THR A 11 12.31 12.20 -1.06
C THR A 11 10.87 12.25 -0.61
N THR A 12 10.41 11.12 -0.06
CA THR A 12 9.07 10.99 0.54
C THR A 12 9.15 10.27 1.88
N GLY A 13 8.16 10.49 2.74
CA GLY A 13 7.96 9.71 3.96
C GLY A 13 7.13 8.47 3.67
N MET A 14 7.48 7.33 4.29
CA MET A 14 6.78 6.05 4.10
C MET A 14 5.98 5.71 5.35
N HIS A 15 4.71 6.11 5.36
CA HIS A 15 3.80 5.81 6.47
C HIS A 15 3.25 4.39 6.34
N TRP A 16 3.96 3.43 6.92
CA TRP A 16 3.48 2.05 7.06
C TRP A 16 2.79 1.83 8.39
N HIS A 17 1.64 1.20 8.34
CA HIS A 17 1.02 0.68 9.54
C HIS A 17 1.83 -0.51 10.09
N ILE A 18 2.01 -0.59 11.41
CA ILE A 18 2.89 -1.57 12.09
C ILE A 18 2.58 -3.03 11.77
N HIS A 19 1.34 -3.34 11.38
CA HIS A 19 0.90 -4.69 11.05
C HIS A 19 0.93 -5.00 9.55
N LYS A 20 1.51 -4.13 8.73
CA LYS A 20 1.65 -4.34 7.30
C LYS A 20 3.04 -4.86 6.93
N ASP A 21 3.10 -5.64 5.86
CA ASP A 21 4.32 -6.30 5.41
C ASP A 21 5.45 -5.31 5.15
N GLY A 22 5.15 -4.12 4.62
CA GLY A 22 6.15 -3.05 4.47
C GLY A 22 6.87 -2.69 5.78
N ALA A 23 6.14 -2.62 6.89
CA ALA A 23 6.73 -2.38 8.21
C ALA A 23 7.57 -3.58 8.68
N HIS A 24 7.11 -4.81 8.43
CA HIS A 24 7.87 -6.03 8.74
C HIS A 24 9.18 -6.07 7.95
N PHE A 25 9.15 -5.87 6.63
CA PHE A 25 10.35 -5.81 5.81
C PHE A 25 11.29 -4.70 6.26
N PHE A 26 10.80 -3.51 6.52
CA PHE A 26 11.62 -2.40 7.05
C PHE A 26 12.35 -2.80 8.34
N HIS A 27 11.66 -3.42 9.29
CA HIS A 27 12.26 -3.86 10.54
C HIS A 27 13.33 -4.96 10.34
N GLU A 28 13.12 -5.88 9.41
CA GLU A 28 14.11 -6.91 9.09
C GLU A 28 15.38 -6.30 8.45
N PHE A 29 15.24 -5.37 7.51
CA PHE A 29 16.37 -4.66 6.92
C PHE A 29 17.10 -3.80 7.96
N LYS A 30 16.35 -3.15 8.84
CA LYS A 30 16.91 -2.37 9.97
C LYS A 30 17.75 -3.24 10.91
N LYS A 31 17.27 -4.42 11.29
CA LYS A 31 18.02 -5.39 12.12
C LYS A 31 19.31 -5.82 11.44
N GLN A 32 19.32 -5.96 10.14
CA GLN A 32 20.49 -6.36 9.36
C GLN A 32 21.43 -5.20 9.04
N GLY A 33 21.04 -3.95 9.33
CA GLY A 33 21.81 -2.77 8.95
C GLY A 33 21.97 -2.59 7.44
N LYS A 34 20.96 -3.03 6.65
CA LYS A 34 20.97 -3.00 5.20
C LYS A 34 19.99 -1.98 4.64
N ILE A 35 20.37 -1.39 3.52
CA ILE A 35 19.46 -0.57 2.70
C ILE A 35 18.39 -1.47 2.09
N MET A 36 17.14 -1.00 2.11
CA MET A 36 16.00 -1.69 1.53
C MET A 36 15.64 -1.06 0.18
N GLU A 37 15.71 -1.84 -0.89
CA GLU A 37 15.16 -1.42 -2.18
C GLU A 37 13.65 -1.31 -2.10
N CYS A 38 13.10 -0.32 -2.77
CA CYS A 38 11.66 -0.06 -2.76
C CYS A 38 11.19 0.43 -4.12
N ALA A 39 10.00 -0.02 -4.51
CA ALA A 39 9.30 0.48 -5.68
C ALA A 39 7.83 0.76 -5.33
N VAL A 40 7.31 1.89 -5.80
CA VAL A 40 5.93 2.31 -5.55
C VAL A 40 5.20 2.44 -6.89
N ALA A 41 4.16 1.63 -7.07
CA ALA A 41 3.28 1.70 -8.24
C ALA A 41 2.07 2.57 -7.93
N ILE A 42 1.82 3.57 -8.76
CA ILE A 42 0.66 4.47 -8.69
C ILE A 42 -0.23 4.20 -9.89
N GLY A 43 -1.53 4.05 -9.68
CA GLY A 43 -2.48 3.80 -10.77
C GLY A 43 -2.37 2.38 -11.34
N ALA A 44 -2.29 1.37 -10.49
CA ALA A 44 -2.38 -0.04 -10.89
C ALA A 44 -3.84 -0.49 -11.03
N ASP A 45 -4.03 -1.76 -11.46
CA ASP A 45 -5.34 -2.40 -11.50
C ASP A 45 -6.05 -2.30 -10.13
N PRO A 46 -7.36 -2.03 -10.07
CA PRO A 46 -8.09 -1.89 -8.81
C PRO A 46 -7.96 -3.08 -7.85
N ALA A 47 -7.86 -4.30 -8.37
CA ALA A 47 -7.63 -5.47 -7.53
C ALA A 47 -6.26 -5.46 -6.87
N VAL A 48 -5.22 -4.94 -7.55
CA VAL A 48 -3.89 -4.75 -6.98
C VAL A 48 -3.92 -3.67 -5.90
N CYS A 49 -4.57 -2.54 -6.17
CA CYS A 49 -4.72 -1.46 -5.19
C CYS A 49 -5.48 -1.91 -3.93
N TYR A 50 -6.54 -2.71 -4.11
CA TYR A 50 -7.27 -3.29 -2.99
C TYR A 50 -6.41 -4.30 -2.22
N SER A 51 -5.73 -5.21 -2.91
CA SER A 51 -4.89 -6.25 -2.27
C SER A 51 -3.79 -5.66 -1.40
N ALA A 52 -3.19 -4.54 -1.82
CA ALA A 52 -2.19 -3.81 -1.03
C ALA A 52 -2.74 -3.26 0.31
N SER A 53 -4.06 -3.17 0.48
CA SER A 53 -4.70 -2.74 1.73
C SER A 53 -5.43 -3.88 2.46
N ALA A 54 -5.60 -5.03 1.82
CA ALA A 54 -6.33 -6.16 2.36
C ALA A 54 -5.71 -6.68 3.67
N PRO A 55 -6.52 -7.17 4.63
CA PRO A 55 -6.04 -7.72 5.88
C PRO A 55 -5.56 -9.17 5.71
N LEU A 56 -4.54 -9.35 4.87
CA LEU A 56 -3.94 -10.66 4.64
C LEU A 56 -3.01 -11.06 5.80
N PRO A 57 -2.91 -12.36 6.11
CA PRO A 57 -1.88 -12.87 7.00
C PRO A 57 -0.49 -12.61 6.43
N PHE A 58 0.49 -12.37 7.32
CA PHE A 58 1.89 -12.20 6.94
C PHE A 58 2.38 -13.38 6.07
N GLY A 59 3.08 -13.03 5.00
CA GLY A 59 3.64 -14.00 4.05
C GLY A 59 2.67 -14.47 2.95
N ILE A 60 1.45 -13.94 2.92
CA ILE A 60 0.56 -14.13 1.76
C ILE A 60 0.84 -13.01 0.76
N ASP A 61 1.28 -13.39 -0.42
CA ASP A 61 1.60 -12.48 -1.51
C ASP A 61 0.35 -11.73 -2.01
N GLU A 62 0.38 -10.40 -1.98
CA GLU A 62 -0.74 -9.56 -2.40
C GLU A 62 -1.00 -9.65 -3.91
N PHE A 63 0.02 -9.92 -4.74
CA PHE A 63 -0.20 -10.15 -6.18
C PHE A 63 -0.93 -11.46 -6.46
N LEU A 64 -0.66 -12.50 -5.64
CA LEU A 64 -1.41 -13.75 -5.71
C LEU A 64 -2.88 -13.50 -5.37
N PHE A 65 -3.13 -12.74 -4.30
CA PHE A 65 -4.50 -12.39 -3.89
C PHE A 65 -5.21 -11.50 -4.93
N ALA A 66 -4.50 -10.52 -5.50
CA ALA A 66 -5.02 -9.72 -6.61
C ALA A 66 -5.38 -10.59 -7.81
N GLY A 67 -4.55 -11.57 -8.15
CA GLY A 67 -4.82 -12.55 -9.20
C GLY A 67 -6.08 -13.38 -8.91
N PHE A 68 -6.30 -13.76 -7.67
CA PHE A 68 -7.52 -14.45 -7.23
C PHE A 68 -8.78 -13.59 -7.44
N ILE A 69 -8.74 -12.33 -7.01
CA ILE A 69 -9.86 -11.38 -7.20
C ILE A 69 -10.15 -11.15 -8.68
N ARG A 70 -9.11 -10.95 -9.49
CA ARG A 70 -9.21 -10.71 -10.94
C ARG A 70 -9.62 -11.95 -11.73
N LYS A 71 -9.45 -13.14 -11.16
CA LYS A 71 -9.53 -14.43 -11.87
C LYS A 71 -8.55 -14.53 -13.05
N SER A 72 -7.43 -13.84 -12.96
CA SER A 72 -6.35 -13.84 -13.95
C SER A 72 -5.04 -13.35 -13.32
N PRO A 73 -3.87 -13.81 -13.78
CA PRO A 73 -2.58 -13.38 -13.26
C PRO A 73 -2.39 -11.86 -13.33
N VAL A 74 -1.67 -11.32 -12.36
CA VAL A 74 -1.15 -9.95 -12.41
C VAL A 74 0.13 -9.96 -13.25
N PRO A 75 0.18 -9.30 -14.40
CA PRO A 75 1.43 -9.22 -15.17
C PRO A 75 2.42 -8.32 -14.44
N LEU A 76 3.62 -8.82 -14.21
CA LEU A 76 4.72 -8.10 -13.58
C LEU A 76 5.82 -7.78 -14.59
N VAL A 77 6.59 -6.74 -14.33
CA VAL A 77 7.74 -6.31 -15.12
C VAL A 77 8.86 -5.83 -14.18
N LYS A 78 10.10 -6.11 -14.55
CA LYS A 78 11.29 -5.65 -13.80
C LYS A 78 11.35 -4.12 -13.75
N CYS A 79 11.69 -3.62 -12.56
CA CYS A 79 12.10 -2.23 -12.36
C CYS A 79 13.35 -1.88 -13.17
N LYS A 80 13.64 -0.60 -13.33
CA LYS A 80 14.79 -0.12 -14.12
C LYS A 80 16.07 0.04 -13.29
N THR A 81 15.93 0.39 -12.01
CA THR A 81 17.05 0.78 -11.17
C THR A 81 17.18 -0.05 -9.88
N VAL A 82 16.18 -0.86 -9.55
CA VAL A 82 16.17 -1.77 -8.40
C VAL A 82 15.81 -3.18 -8.84
N ASP A 83 16.25 -4.20 -8.08
CA ASP A 83 15.99 -5.61 -8.41
C ASP A 83 14.62 -6.08 -7.89
N LEU A 84 13.58 -5.33 -8.25
CA LEU A 84 12.19 -5.60 -7.90
C LEU A 84 11.33 -5.76 -9.14
N GLU A 85 10.13 -6.31 -8.96
CA GLU A 85 9.10 -6.40 -9.99
C GLU A 85 7.88 -5.58 -9.58
N ILE A 86 7.25 -4.95 -10.57
CA ILE A 86 6.07 -4.09 -10.38
C ILE A 86 4.96 -4.49 -11.35
N PRO A 87 3.69 -4.14 -11.05
CA PRO A 87 2.61 -4.35 -12.00
C PRO A 87 2.87 -3.67 -13.35
N ALA A 88 2.89 -4.45 -14.41
CA ALA A 88 3.15 -3.95 -15.78
C ALA A 88 2.10 -2.92 -16.25
N THR A 89 0.96 -2.85 -15.58
CA THR A 89 -0.13 -1.92 -15.88
C THR A 89 -0.09 -0.64 -15.07
N ALA A 90 0.91 -0.45 -14.19
CA ALA A 90 1.05 0.78 -13.41
C ALA A 90 1.16 2.01 -14.31
N GLU A 91 0.54 3.09 -13.89
CA GLU A 91 0.57 4.37 -14.62
C GLU A 91 1.88 5.14 -14.37
N ILE A 92 2.32 5.15 -13.10
CA ILE A 92 3.56 5.79 -12.66
C ILE A 92 4.25 4.85 -11.68
N VAL A 93 5.58 4.78 -11.74
CA VAL A 93 6.40 3.98 -10.82
C VAL A 93 7.52 4.87 -10.28
N LEU A 94 7.67 4.85 -8.96
CA LEU A 94 8.79 5.44 -8.26
C LEU A 94 9.71 4.31 -7.82
N GLU A 95 10.98 4.39 -8.16
CA GLU A 95 12.00 3.39 -7.78
C GLU A 95 13.07 4.04 -6.92
N GLY A 96 13.60 3.33 -5.96
CA GLY A 96 14.64 3.85 -5.09
C GLY A 96 14.92 2.97 -3.88
N PHE A 97 15.34 3.60 -2.80
CA PHE A 97 15.76 2.88 -1.61
C PHE A 97 15.38 3.61 -0.32
N ILE A 98 15.35 2.85 0.76
CA ILE A 98 15.13 3.32 2.12
C ILE A 98 16.35 2.94 2.95
N ASP A 99 17.02 3.94 3.52
CA ASP A 99 18.02 3.73 4.56
C ASP A 99 17.29 3.63 5.90
N PRO A 100 17.36 2.48 6.60
CA PRO A 100 16.67 2.33 7.89
C PRO A 100 17.17 3.23 9.02
N SER A 101 18.29 3.92 8.83
CA SER A 101 18.80 4.93 9.76
C SER A 101 18.22 6.32 9.53
N GLU A 102 17.61 6.56 8.33
CA GLU A 102 17.05 7.85 7.96
C GLU A 102 15.56 7.93 8.27
N MET A 103 15.22 8.78 9.24
CA MET A 103 13.83 9.02 9.66
C MET A 103 13.54 10.52 9.56
N ARG A 104 12.32 10.88 9.16
CA ARG A 104 11.86 12.28 9.11
C ARG A 104 10.43 12.40 9.62
N LEU A 105 10.15 13.57 10.19
CA LEU A 105 8.80 13.90 10.65
C LEU A 105 7.82 13.91 9.47
N GLU A 106 6.73 13.16 9.64
CA GLU A 106 5.61 13.04 8.71
C GLU A 106 4.31 13.42 9.43
N GLY A 107 3.47 14.15 8.75
CA GLY A 107 2.20 14.62 9.28
C GLY A 107 2.22 16.04 9.82
N PRO A 108 1.10 16.51 10.42
CA PRO A 108 -0.17 15.79 10.51
C PRO A 108 -0.87 15.65 9.14
N PHE A 109 -1.62 14.55 8.96
CA PHE A 109 -2.37 14.27 7.73
C PHE A 109 -3.88 14.35 7.95
N GLY A 110 -4.63 14.83 6.97
CA GLY A 110 -6.08 14.62 6.91
C GLY A 110 -6.38 13.14 6.68
N ASP A 111 -7.21 12.55 7.54
CA ASP A 111 -7.47 11.12 7.57
C ASP A 111 -8.92 10.79 7.19
N HIS A 112 -9.19 9.52 6.88
CA HIS A 112 -10.52 9.01 6.51
C HIS A 112 -11.58 9.22 7.60
N THR A 113 -11.17 9.40 8.84
CA THR A 113 -12.06 9.72 9.97
C THR A 113 -12.63 11.14 9.91
N GLY A 114 -12.09 12.01 9.05
CA GLY A 114 -12.42 13.44 8.99
C GLY A 114 -11.59 14.30 9.94
N TYR A 115 -10.61 13.71 10.62
CA TYR A 115 -9.69 14.39 11.54
C TYR A 115 -8.25 14.28 11.05
N TYR A 116 -7.37 15.13 11.57
CA TYR A 116 -5.94 15.02 11.33
C TYR A 116 -5.33 13.90 12.19
N SER A 117 -4.47 13.08 11.58
CA SER A 117 -3.62 12.15 12.30
C SER A 117 -2.50 12.88 13.06
N GLN A 118 -1.95 12.22 14.05
CA GLN A 118 -0.74 12.71 14.73
C GLN A 118 0.46 12.66 13.78
N ASP A 119 1.41 13.56 13.99
CA ASP A 119 2.72 13.51 13.37
C ASP A 119 3.62 12.47 14.04
N GLY A 120 4.67 12.04 13.33
CA GLY A 120 5.64 11.07 13.83
C GLY A 120 6.79 10.88 12.87
N ASP A 121 7.86 10.22 13.37
CA ASP A 121 9.03 9.91 12.56
C ASP A 121 8.78 8.63 11.73
N TYR A 122 8.95 8.78 10.41
CA TYR A 122 8.79 7.69 9.45
C TYR A 122 10.01 7.54 8.55
N PRO A 123 10.25 6.34 8.00
CA PRO A 123 11.35 6.10 7.07
C PRO A 123 11.28 7.00 5.85
N VAL A 124 12.44 7.42 5.37
CA VAL A 124 12.56 8.21 4.14
C VAL A 124 12.78 7.31 2.95
N PHE A 125 11.97 7.47 1.91
CA PHE A 125 12.15 6.84 0.61
C PHE A 125 12.91 7.79 -0.31
N ASN A 126 14.10 7.40 -0.71
CA ASN A 126 14.99 8.13 -1.61
C ASN A 126 14.74 7.66 -3.04
N ILE A 127 14.12 8.50 -3.86
CA ILE A 127 13.73 8.18 -5.23
C ILE A 127 14.92 8.36 -6.17
N THR A 128 15.27 7.31 -6.89
CA THR A 128 16.35 7.28 -7.89
C THR A 128 15.82 7.36 -9.32
N ALA A 129 14.62 6.86 -9.56
CA ALA A 129 13.99 6.92 -10.88
C ALA A 129 12.47 7.06 -10.78
N ILE A 130 11.91 7.76 -11.74
CA ILE A 130 10.46 7.85 -11.96
C ILE A 130 10.21 7.42 -13.39
N THR A 131 9.41 6.37 -13.57
CA THR A 131 8.96 5.92 -14.87
C THR A 131 7.43 6.05 -14.96
N HIS A 132 6.92 6.29 -16.16
CA HIS A 132 5.49 6.47 -16.35
C HIS A 132 5.06 6.10 -17.76
N ARG A 133 3.77 5.84 -17.94
CA ARG A 133 3.18 5.71 -19.27
C ARG A 133 3.31 7.00 -20.05
N LYS A 134 3.19 6.90 -21.37
CA LYS A 134 3.27 8.06 -22.26
C LYS A 134 2.24 9.15 -21.89
N ASN A 135 1.05 8.76 -21.50
CA ASN A 135 -0.02 9.64 -21.01
C ASN A 135 -0.56 9.04 -19.71
N PRO A 136 0.13 9.22 -18.56
CA PRO A 136 -0.26 8.57 -17.32
C PRO A 136 -1.52 9.19 -16.72
N ILE A 137 -2.36 8.33 -16.14
CA ILE A 137 -3.51 8.74 -15.34
C ILE A 137 -3.09 8.68 -13.87
N TYR A 138 -3.17 9.80 -13.17
CA TYR A 138 -2.90 9.83 -11.74
C TYR A 138 -4.15 9.40 -10.97
N LEU A 139 -4.06 8.22 -10.35
CA LEU A 139 -5.13 7.70 -9.51
C LEU A 139 -5.13 8.44 -8.16
N THR A 140 -6.26 9.00 -7.80
CA THR A 140 -6.48 9.68 -6.52
C THR A 140 -7.67 9.09 -5.78
N THR A 141 -7.70 9.26 -4.46
CA THR A 141 -8.87 9.00 -3.61
C THR A 141 -9.30 10.29 -2.92
N ILE A 142 -10.59 10.43 -2.69
CA ILE A 142 -11.12 11.50 -1.84
C ILE A 142 -11.17 10.96 -0.42
N VAL A 143 -10.36 11.56 0.45
CA VAL A 143 -10.24 11.17 1.86
C VAL A 143 -10.95 12.20 2.73
N GLY A 144 -11.69 11.72 3.71
CA GLY A 144 -12.39 12.60 4.65
C GLY A 144 -13.53 11.91 5.37
N LYS A 145 -14.39 12.72 5.98
CA LYS A 145 -15.53 12.21 6.76
C LYS A 145 -16.40 11.25 5.92
N PRO A 146 -16.68 10.05 6.41
CA PRO A 146 -17.50 9.05 5.70
C PRO A 146 -18.89 9.57 5.30
N PRO A 147 -19.48 9.02 4.21
CA PRO A 147 -18.92 7.97 3.35
C PRO A 147 -18.03 8.54 2.24
N GLN A 148 -16.80 8.06 2.15
CA GLN A 148 -15.85 8.34 1.06
C GLN A 148 -15.27 7.00 0.58
N GLU A 149 -14.22 6.99 -0.27
CA GLU A 149 -13.68 5.77 -0.87
C GLU A 149 -13.27 4.71 0.15
N ASP A 150 -12.72 5.11 1.30
CA ASP A 150 -12.31 4.18 2.36
C ASP A 150 -13.49 3.40 2.94
N PHE A 151 -14.67 4.02 3.02
CA PHE A 151 -15.90 3.32 3.41
C PHE A 151 -16.21 2.17 2.44
N TYR A 152 -16.12 2.40 1.14
CA TYR A 152 -16.38 1.37 0.12
C TYR A 152 -15.30 0.28 0.09
N LEU A 153 -14.04 0.63 0.37
CA LEU A 153 -12.97 -0.36 0.58
C LEU A 153 -13.28 -1.26 1.78
N GLY A 154 -13.79 -0.69 2.88
CA GLY A 154 -14.29 -1.44 4.02
C GLY A 154 -15.42 -2.40 3.65
N LYS A 155 -16.39 -1.94 2.87
CA LYS A 155 -17.50 -2.79 2.38
C LYS A 155 -17.02 -3.95 1.48
N ALA A 156 -16.03 -3.69 0.62
CA ALA A 156 -15.40 -4.75 -0.17
C ALA A 156 -14.73 -5.79 0.74
N THR A 157 -14.02 -5.36 1.78
CA THR A 157 -13.39 -6.24 2.76
C THR A 157 -14.42 -7.15 3.46
N GLU A 158 -15.56 -6.59 3.89
CA GLU A 158 -16.64 -7.39 4.48
C GLU A 158 -17.06 -8.54 3.56
N ARG A 159 -17.30 -8.24 2.31
CA ARG A 159 -17.83 -9.23 1.35
C ARG A 159 -16.78 -10.26 0.93
N ILE A 160 -15.53 -9.85 0.77
CA ILE A 160 -14.44 -10.74 0.34
C ILE A 160 -14.05 -11.70 1.48
N PHE A 161 -13.96 -11.20 2.72
CA PHE A 161 -13.46 -11.99 3.84
C PHE A 161 -14.53 -12.73 4.63
N LEU A 162 -15.81 -12.35 4.54
CA LEU A 162 -16.88 -13.05 5.23
C LEU A 162 -16.90 -14.58 4.98
N PRO A 163 -16.75 -15.08 3.74
CA PRO A 163 -16.71 -16.54 3.50
C PRO A 163 -15.54 -17.22 4.24
N LEU A 164 -14.36 -16.58 4.27
CA LEU A 164 -13.18 -17.10 4.98
C LEU A 164 -13.42 -17.12 6.49
N MET A 165 -13.97 -16.06 7.06
CA MET A 165 -14.29 -16.00 8.48
C MET A 165 -15.28 -17.10 8.88
N ARG A 166 -16.28 -17.36 8.05
CA ARG A 166 -17.28 -18.41 8.28
C ARG A 166 -16.70 -19.83 8.26
N THR A 167 -15.53 -20.04 7.67
CA THR A 167 -14.86 -21.35 7.74
C THR A 167 -14.32 -21.65 9.14
N GLN A 168 -14.02 -20.63 9.93
CA GLN A 168 -13.49 -20.73 11.29
C GLN A 168 -14.56 -20.45 12.34
N LEU A 169 -15.50 -19.57 12.05
CA LEU A 169 -16.57 -19.09 12.92
C LEU A 169 -17.92 -19.23 12.19
N PRO A 170 -18.46 -20.45 12.09
CA PRO A 170 -19.67 -20.73 11.29
C PRO A 170 -20.94 -20.04 11.82
N GLU A 171 -20.93 -19.57 13.07
CA GLU A 171 -22.01 -18.82 13.71
C GLU A 171 -22.19 -17.43 13.12
N ILE A 172 -21.15 -16.88 12.47
CA ILE A 172 -21.24 -15.58 11.81
C ILE A 172 -22.14 -15.68 10.59
N VAL A 173 -23.26 -15.01 10.65
CA VAL A 173 -24.24 -14.94 9.53
C VAL A 173 -23.81 -13.86 8.53
N ASP A 174 -23.46 -12.67 9.06
CA ASP A 174 -23.06 -11.51 8.27
C ASP A 174 -22.18 -10.59 9.10
N MET A 175 -21.52 -9.64 8.44
CA MET A 175 -20.72 -8.60 9.11
C MET A 175 -20.96 -7.24 8.47
N ASN A 176 -20.88 -6.20 9.28
CA ASN A 176 -21.02 -4.83 8.84
C ASN A 176 -20.08 -3.92 9.62
N MET A 177 -19.20 -3.22 8.90
CA MET A 177 -18.41 -2.11 9.44
C MET A 177 -19.21 -0.82 9.21
N PRO A 178 -19.71 -0.16 10.27
CA PRO A 178 -20.44 1.10 10.13
C PRO A 178 -19.54 2.20 9.57
N ALA A 179 -20.16 3.22 8.97
CA ALA A 179 -19.49 4.41 8.47
C ALA A 179 -18.99 5.30 9.61
#